data_e5701f6a5287425876793199097b75f3
#
_entry.id   e5701f6a5287425876793199097b75f3
#
_cell.length_a   1.000
_cell.length_b   1.000
_cell.length_c   1.000
_cell.angle_alpha   90.00
_cell.angle_beta   90.00
_cell.angle_gamma   90.00
#
_symmetry.space_group_name_H-M   'P 1'
#
loop_
_entity.id
_entity.type
_entity.pdbx_description
1 polymer ?
#
loop_
_entity_poly.entity_id
_entity_poly.type
_entity_poly.pdbx_seq_one_letter_code
_entity_poly.pdbx_strand_id
1 'polypeptide(L)'
;MTVESNRPIRILHVATGNVGRIALSQVIEDPRFELVGLVVTDPAKVGEDAGTLAHLDVVTGITAIDDLDAAIALQPDCAVYCALAEVRFFESLAD
;
A
#
# COMPACT_ATOMS: atom_id res chain seq x y z
N MET A 1 10.93 12.74 18.16
CA MET A 1 10.65 12.27 18.29
C MET A 1 10.13 11.58 18.73
N THR A 2 9.82 11.46 18.74
CA THR A 2 9.38 11.00 19.32
C THR A 2 8.99 9.80 19.79
N VAL A 3 8.89 9.69 20.66
CA VAL A 3 8.73 8.62 21.43
C VAL A 3 7.45 7.94 21.32
N GLU A 4 6.47 8.62 21.04
CA GLU A 4 5.20 8.05 20.75
C GLU A 4 5.28 7.22 19.51
N SER A 5 6.40 7.25 18.88
CA SER A 5 6.61 6.48 17.68
C SER A 5 6.76 5.02 17.94
N ASN A 6 6.39 4.51 19.07
CA ASN A 6 6.34 3.09 19.27
C ASN A 6 5.30 2.43 18.40
N ARG A 7 4.34 3.17 17.94
CA ARG A 7 3.29 2.69 17.09
C ARG A 7 3.77 2.66 15.63
N PRO A 8 3.54 1.58 14.89
CA PRO A 8 3.93 1.56 13.49
C PRO A 8 3.17 2.59 12.67
N ILE A 9 3.79 3.02 11.59
CA ILE A 9 3.14 3.94 10.66
C ILE A 9 2.18 3.13 9.81
N ARG A 10 0.92 3.54 9.77
CA ARG A 10 -0.12 2.84 9.04
C ARG A 10 -0.08 3.28 7.58
N ILE A 11 0.12 2.32 6.69
CA ILE A 11 0.36 2.59 5.28
C ILE A 11 -0.79 2.08 4.42
N LEU A 12 -1.28 2.94 3.54
CA LEU A 12 -2.14 2.55 2.44
C LEU A 12 -1.27 2.48 1.19
N HIS A 13 -1.24 1.33 0.52
CA HIS A 13 -0.46 1.15 -0.69
C HIS A 13 -1.39 1.14 -1.90
N VAL A 14 -1.07 1.91 -2.93
CA VAL A 14 -1.89 2.02 -4.13
C VAL A 14 -1.08 1.56 -5.34
N ALA A 15 -1.62 0.61 -6.05
CA ALA A 15 -1.07 0.04 -7.29
C ALA A 15 0.09 -0.93 -7.03
N THR A 16 0.19 -1.94 -7.88
CA THR A 16 1.18 -3.00 -7.70
C THR A 16 1.87 -3.40 -8.99
N GLY A 17 2.16 -2.46 -9.88
CA GLY A 17 3.03 -2.75 -11.01
C GLY A 17 4.41 -3.16 -10.51
N ASN A 18 5.38 -3.35 -11.40
CA ASN A 18 6.69 -3.84 -10.97
C ASN A 18 7.29 -3.01 -9.84
N VAL A 19 7.29 -1.71 -9.97
CA VAL A 19 7.83 -0.84 -8.92
C VAL A 19 6.96 -0.89 -7.68
N GLY A 20 5.64 -0.87 -7.87
CA GLY A 20 4.72 -0.91 -6.75
C GLY A 20 4.82 -2.20 -5.97
N ARG A 21 5.07 -3.32 -6.66
CA ARG A 21 5.22 -4.61 -6.01
C ARG A 21 6.45 -4.63 -5.09
N ILE A 22 7.55 -4.05 -5.57
CA ILE A 22 8.77 -3.99 -4.78
C ILE A 22 8.55 -3.10 -3.55
N ALA A 23 7.91 -1.95 -3.74
CA ALA A 23 7.62 -1.07 -2.62
C ALA A 23 6.69 -1.73 -1.62
N LEU A 24 5.69 -2.49 -2.11
CA LEU A 24 4.78 -3.20 -1.24
C LEU A 24 5.51 -4.22 -0.39
N SER A 25 6.45 -4.97 -0.98
CA SER A 25 7.19 -5.96 -0.22
C SER A 25 8.01 -5.28 0.88
N GLN A 26 8.56 -4.11 0.61
CA GLN A 26 9.32 -3.38 1.62
C GLN A 26 8.44 -2.92 2.77
N VAL A 27 7.23 -2.46 2.48
CA VAL A 27 6.29 -2.05 3.52
C VAL A 27 5.92 -3.24 4.40
N ILE A 28 5.65 -4.39 3.78
CA ILE A 28 5.24 -5.57 4.52
C ILE A 28 6.36 -6.07 5.43
N GLU A 29 7.60 -6.00 4.95
CA GLU A 29 8.72 -6.58 5.68
C GLU A 29 9.34 -5.65 6.71
N ASP A 30 9.02 -4.37 6.68
CA ASP A 30 9.64 -3.40 7.58
C ASP A 30 8.76 -3.23 8.82
N PRO A 31 9.27 -3.57 10.01
CA PRO A 31 8.47 -3.49 11.23
C PRO A 31 8.06 -2.07 11.62
N ARG A 32 8.63 -1.04 10.99
CA ARG A 32 8.20 0.33 11.25
C ARG A 32 6.86 0.65 10.61
N PHE A 33 6.41 -0.18 9.66
CA PHE A 33 5.19 0.06 8.92
C PHE A 33 4.16 -1.02 9.19
N GLU A 34 2.91 -0.61 9.13
CA GLU A 34 1.78 -1.53 9.19
C GLU A 34 0.95 -1.30 7.94
N LEU A 35 0.90 -2.28 7.05
CA LEU A 35 0.04 -2.18 5.89
C LEU A 35 -1.40 -2.31 6.33
N VAL A 36 -2.22 -1.29 6.05
CA VAL A 36 -3.63 -1.31 6.45
C VAL A 36 -4.57 -1.42 5.27
N GLY A 37 -4.10 -1.13 4.06
CA GLY A 37 -4.94 -1.23 2.89
C GLY A 37 -4.11 -1.34 1.63
N LEU A 38 -4.71 -1.94 0.60
CA LEU A 38 -4.06 -2.10 -0.69
C LEU A 38 -5.10 -1.87 -1.78
N VAL A 39 -4.86 -0.89 -2.64
CA VAL A 39 -5.76 -0.56 -3.73
C VAL A 39 -5.09 -0.90 -5.04
N VAL A 40 -5.80 -1.63 -5.87
CA VAL A 40 -5.31 -2.03 -7.19
C VAL A 40 -6.35 -1.63 -8.24
N THR A 41 -5.91 -1.48 -9.48
CA THR A 41 -6.81 -1.19 -10.59
C THR A 41 -7.11 -2.42 -11.43
N ASP A 42 -6.31 -3.46 -11.31
CA ASP A 42 -6.48 -4.68 -12.09
C ASP A 42 -7.52 -5.58 -11.41
N PRO A 43 -8.66 -5.82 -12.04
CA PRO A 43 -9.69 -6.64 -11.42
C PRO A 43 -9.22 -8.05 -11.06
N ALA A 44 -8.22 -8.57 -11.77
CA ALA A 44 -7.71 -9.90 -11.49
C ALA A 44 -6.97 -9.97 -10.16
N LYS A 45 -6.56 -8.82 -9.62
CA LYS A 45 -5.84 -8.77 -8.35
C LYS A 45 -6.74 -8.51 -7.16
N VAL A 46 -7.97 -8.08 -7.38
CA VAL A 46 -8.89 -7.79 -6.29
C VAL A 46 -9.17 -9.08 -5.52
N GLY A 47 -9.08 -9.00 -4.20
CA GLY A 47 -9.30 -10.15 -3.34
C GLY A 47 -8.04 -10.95 -3.04
N GLU A 48 -6.92 -10.66 -3.71
CA GLU A 48 -5.67 -11.36 -3.44
C GLU A 48 -5.01 -10.77 -2.21
N ASP A 49 -4.34 -11.62 -1.45
CA ASP A 49 -3.60 -11.13 -0.28
C ASP A 49 -2.40 -10.29 -0.72
N ALA A 50 -2.10 -9.27 0.07
CA ALA A 50 -0.98 -8.38 -0.25
C ALA A 50 0.35 -9.14 -0.30
N GLY A 51 0.52 -10.12 0.56
CA GLY A 51 1.74 -10.93 0.54
C GLY A 51 1.91 -11.65 -0.79
N THR A 52 0.83 -12.19 -1.32
CA THR A 52 0.86 -12.85 -2.62
C THR A 52 1.21 -11.88 -3.72
N LEU A 53 0.60 -10.69 -3.71
CA LEU A 53 0.86 -9.70 -4.74
C LEU A 53 2.27 -9.11 -4.64
N ALA A 54 2.87 -9.14 -3.46
CA ALA A 54 4.24 -8.70 -3.27
C ALA A 54 5.25 -9.81 -3.55
N HIS A 55 4.78 -10.99 -3.94
CA HIS A 55 5.61 -12.16 -4.18
C HIS A 55 6.39 -12.58 -2.93
N LEU A 56 5.74 -12.44 -1.79
CA LEU A 56 6.30 -12.88 -0.51
C LEU A 56 5.59 -14.14 -0.07
N ASP A 57 6.27 -14.90 0.75
CA ASP A 57 5.73 -16.17 1.24
C ASP A 57 5.07 -15.98 2.59
N VAL A 58 4.22 -14.96 2.67
CA VAL A 58 3.53 -14.62 3.92
C VAL A 58 2.08 -14.27 3.62
N VAL A 59 1.23 -14.43 4.62
CA VAL A 59 -0.17 -14.02 4.54
C VAL A 59 -0.33 -12.82 5.45
N THR A 60 -0.65 -11.67 4.85
CA THR A 60 -0.79 -10.44 5.63
C THR A 60 -2.19 -10.26 6.20
N GLY A 61 -3.18 -10.89 5.60
CA GLY A 61 -4.57 -10.66 5.97
C GLY A 61 -5.17 -9.42 5.31
N ILE A 62 -4.37 -8.66 4.58
CA ILE A 62 -4.83 -7.47 3.86
C ILE A 62 -5.03 -7.85 2.41
N THR A 63 -6.27 -7.77 1.93
CA THR A 63 -6.57 -8.14 0.55
C THR A 63 -6.75 -6.89 -0.30
N ALA A 64 -6.42 -7.03 -1.58
CA ALA A 64 -6.51 -5.91 -2.51
C ALA A 64 -7.97 -5.56 -2.80
N ILE A 65 -8.24 -4.26 -2.86
CA ILE A 65 -9.56 -3.75 -3.23
C ILE A 65 -9.38 -2.74 -4.35
N ASP A 66 -10.48 -2.38 -4.99
CA ASP A 66 -10.46 -1.39 -6.05
C ASP A 66 -11.24 -0.13 -5.68
N ASP A 67 -11.46 0.10 -4.40
CA ASP A 67 -12.24 1.23 -3.91
C ASP A 67 -11.36 2.11 -3.03
N LEU A 68 -10.88 3.19 -3.63
CA LEU A 68 -10.00 4.12 -2.92
C LEU A 68 -10.68 4.78 -1.74
N ASP A 69 -11.98 5.10 -1.88
CA ASP A 69 -12.70 5.74 -0.78
C ASP A 69 -12.79 4.82 0.44
N ALA A 70 -13.03 3.54 0.20
CA ALA A 70 -13.06 2.58 1.29
C ALA A 70 -11.70 2.47 1.95
N ALA A 71 -10.64 2.55 1.17
CA ALA A 71 -9.29 2.47 1.69
C ALA A 71 -8.95 3.70 2.53
N ILE A 72 -9.36 4.87 2.07
CA ILE A 72 -9.11 6.11 2.81
C ILE A 72 -9.87 6.10 4.13
N ALA A 73 -11.03 5.48 4.17
CA ALA A 73 -11.81 5.36 5.39
C ALA A 73 -11.10 4.56 6.48
N LEU A 74 -10.06 3.81 6.13
CA LEU A 74 -9.25 3.10 7.11
C LEU A 74 -8.33 4.04 7.89
N GLN A 75 -8.26 5.29 7.48
CA GLN A 75 -7.47 6.34 8.14
C GLN A 75 -5.99 5.99 8.23
N PRO A 76 -5.34 5.74 7.08
CA PRO A 76 -3.91 5.49 7.11
C PRO A 76 -3.15 6.75 7.49
N ASP A 77 -1.95 6.57 8.03
CA ASP A 77 -1.07 7.70 8.32
C ASP A 77 -0.42 8.23 7.05
N CYS A 78 -0.21 7.36 6.07
CA CYS A 78 0.52 7.71 4.87
C CYS A 78 0.08 6.81 3.72
N ALA A 79 0.13 7.32 2.52
CA ALA A 79 -0.18 6.54 1.33
C ALA A 79 1.05 6.45 0.44
N VAL A 80 1.35 5.23 -0.01
CA VAL A 80 2.41 4.99 -0.99
C VAL A 80 1.73 4.79 -2.33
N TYR A 81 1.94 5.70 -3.24
CA TYR A 81 1.28 5.69 -4.53
C TYR A 81 2.28 5.35 -5.63
N CYS A 82 2.15 4.17 -6.20
CA CYS A 82 3.05 3.69 -7.25
C CYS A 82 2.26 3.40 -8.51
N ALA A 83 1.76 4.45 -9.12
CA ALA A 83 1.00 4.32 -10.35
C ALA A 83 1.95 4.18 -11.53
N LEU A 84 1.40 3.70 -12.65
CA LEU A 84 2.16 3.58 -13.86
C LEU A 84 2.82 4.87 -14.27
N ALA A 85 2.14 5.96 -14.13
CA ALA A 85 2.66 7.24 -14.55
C ALA A 85 3.22 7.98 -13.36
N GLU A 86 4.43 7.69 -13.02
CA GLU A 86 5.09 8.35 -11.90
C GLU A 86 5.12 9.86 -12.05
N VAL A 87 5.17 10.34 -13.26
CA VAL A 87 5.12 11.78 -13.47
C VAL A 87 3.83 12.35 -12.93
N ARG A 88 2.73 11.64 -13.15
CA ARG A 88 1.45 12.06 -12.62
C ARG A 88 1.41 11.98 -11.11
N PHE A 89 2.15 11.06 -10.56
CA PHE A 89 2.24 10.95 -9.12
C PHE A 89 2.69 12.26 -8.51
N PHE A 90 3.71 12.89 -9.09
CA PHE A 90 4.18 14.17 -8.58
C PHE A 90 3.14 15.26 -8.75
N GLU A 91 2.43 15.25 -9.86
CA GLU A 91 1.36 16.22 -10.06
C GLU A 91 0.28 16.08 -9.03
N SER A 92 -0.08 14.85 -8.71
CA SER A 92 -1.10 14.61 -7.69
C SER A 92 -0.68 15.13 -6.34
N LEU A 93 0.59 14.97 -6.01
CA LEU A 93 1.08 15.47 -4.74
C LEU A 93 1.10 16.99 -4.69
N ALA A 94 1.32 17.63 -5.85
CA ALA A 94 1.36 19.07 -5.91
C ALA A 94 -0.01 19.70 -5.76
N ASP A 95 -1.03 18.96 -6.08
CA ASP A 95 -2.39 19.44 -5.94
C ASP A 95 -2.80 19.47 -4.49
#